data_dd03cd607557837c35c02161ab4e7622
#
_entry.id   dd03cd607557837c35c02161ab4e7622
#
_cell.length_a   1.000
_cell.length_b   1.000
_cell.length_c   1.000
_cell.angle_alpha   90.00
_cell.angle_beta   90.00
_cell.angle_gamma   90.00
#
_symmetry.space_group_name_H-M   'P 1'
#
loop_
_entity.id
_entity.type
_entity.pdbx_description
1 polymer ?
#
loop_
_entity_poly.entity_id
_entity_poly.type
_entity_poly.pdbx_seq_one_letter_code
_entity_poly.pdbx_strand_id
1 'polypeptide(L)'
;MAVSTKTFRIISLIVGVICMTYGGSGYLFSVYTNAVRKKYNYTQLEVGVMSGTANFGAVSIFLPGISVEKLGVRPTAVFTILLSLSGYLLLWSATKMVAFYKFHSWLQDIYFFLAYLSGVYSYVIALVPNVANFHPKYRGTIVGLLDATFSAGTSIFVAIYGKCFVHSNTDDEENQDIGDFFLTLAILGAVTSSLGFWFLGYYKVEDISQDYVDLDGKETPAEELLAKEPVADITTSKTLLVDQLTWCDLIKDVDLQLLFWMFLLIIPVVGMYLQNVSVYLKSFQFQEYSTLFNILLPVFAVVGKFFGGVISDLLVHIIPRTGILLVNNLLLLLMVSTCIFLADNYYVLLITTVVVGLNFGSIYTLTPTLFVDYFGLKYFPRTWGACATLGGVVALLLQGLFGVLYDAAATDSGEKFCYGTKCFEWSFFVAAILVLGGVICNVCLIKSRSR
;
A
#
# COMPACT_ATOMS: atom_id res chain seq x y z
N MET A 1 -11.24 34.22 -17.20
CA MET A 1 -10.16 33.36 -17.76
C MET A 1 -10.59 31.90 -17.57
N ALA A 2 -10.81 31.18 -18.66
CA ALA A 2 -11.06 29.73 -18.56
C ALA A 2 -9.74 29.06 -18.11
N VAL A 3 -9.77 28.43 -16.93
CA VAL A 3 -8.59 27.66 -16.45
C VAL A 3 -8.39 26.46 -17.36
N SER A 4 -7.16 26.30 -17.89
CA SER A 4 -6.83 25.20 -18.80
C SER A 4 -7.03 23.83 -18.13
N THR A 5 -7.51 22.83 -18.87
CA THR A 5 -7.64 21.43 -18.42
C THR A 5 -6.32 20.90 -17.85
N LYS A 6 -5.18 21.31 -18.40
CA LYS A 6 -3.83 21.00 -17.88
C LYS A 6 -3.64 21.48 -16.45
N THR A 7 -4.10 22.70 -16.13
CA THR A 7 -4.00 23.26 -14.78
C THR A 7 -4.84 22.48 -13.77
N PHE A 8 -6.06 22.08 -14.14
CA PHE A 8 -6.90 21.25 -13.27
C PHE A 8 -6.29 19.86 -13.01
N ARG A 9 -5.63 19.23 -14.00
CA ARG A 9 -4.90 17.96 -13.81
C ARG A 9 -3.76 18.11 -12.80
N ILE A 10 -2.98 19.17 -12.89
CA ILE A 10 -1.88 19.46 -11.96
C ILE A 10 -2.42 19.73 -10.54
N ILE A 11 -3.49 20.53 -10.42
CA ILE A 11 -4.15 20.78 -9.13
C ILE A 11 -4.67 19.48 -8.53
N SER A 12 -5.31 18.62 -9.33
CA SER A 12 -5.76 17.29 -8.90
C SER A 12 -4.61 16.44 -8.37
N LEU A 13 -3.45 16.46 -9.04
CA LEU A 13 -2.28 15.72 -8.58
C LEU A 13 -1.74 16.27 -7.25
N ILE A 14 -1.64 17.59 -7.10
CA ILE A 14 -1.19 18.22 -5.85
C ILE A 14 -2.14 17.88 -4.70
N VAL A 15 -3.45 18.00 -4.92
CA VAL A 15 -4.46 17.62 -3.92
C VAL A 15 -4.40 16.11 -3.66
N GLY A 16 -4.14 15.29 -4.69
CA GLY A 16 -3.90 13.86 -4.55
C GLY A 16 -2.73 13.56 -3.62
N VAL A 17 -1.60 14.25 -3.78
CA VAL A 17 -0.43 14.14 -2.88
C VAL A 17 -0.82 14.49 -1.42
N ILE A 18 -1.60 15.55 -1.20
CA ILE A 18 -2.06 15.95 0.12
C ILE A 18 -2.97 14.88 0.74
N CYS A 19 -3.93 14.36 -0.03
CA CYS A 19 -4.82 13.29 0.41
C CYS A 19 -4.05 11.98 0.71
N MET A 20 -3.06 11.64 -0.12
CA MET A 20 -2.19 10.48 0.11
C MET A 20 -1.36 10.62 1.39
N THR A 21 -0.81 11.81 1.63
CA THR A 21 -0.06 12.09 2.87
C THR A 21 -0.96 11.88 4.09
N TYR A 22 -2.19 12.41 4.07
CA TYR A 22 -3.16 12.15 5.13
C TYR A 22 -3.50 10.66 5.26
N GLY A 23 -3.68 9.94 4.15
CA GLY A 23 -3.96 8.50 4.13
C GLY A 23 -2.92 7.68 4.91
N GLY A 24 -1.65 8.11 4.91
CA GLY A 24 -0.56 7.50 5.69
C GLY A 24 -0.79 7.50 7.21
N SER A 25 -1.71 8.34 7.73
CA SER A 25 -2.10 8.34 9.14
C SER A 25 -2.75 7.02 9.60
N GLY A 26 -3.24 6.20 8.66
CA GLY A 26 -3.81 4.88 8.95
C GLY A 26 -2.79 3.81 9.39
N TYR A 27 -1.51 4.15 9.63
CA TYR A 27 -0.47 3.21 10.10
C TYR A 27 0.23 3.69 11.39
N LEU A 28 -0.41 4.56 12.16
CA LEU A 28 0.20 5.21 13.34
C LEU A 28 -0.05 4.46 14.66
N PHE A 29 -0.81 3.37 14.68
CA PHE A 29 -1.26 2.74 15.93
C PHE A 29 -0.10 2.41 16.89
N SER A 30 1.01 1.90 16.38
CA SER A 30 2.19 1.54 17.17
C SER A 30 2.80 2.73 17.92
N VAL A 31 2.61 3.95 17.42
CA VAL A 31 3.24 5.16 17.98
C VAL A 31 2.62 5.57 19.32
N TYR A 32 1.32 5.36 19.50
CA TYR A 32 0.58 5.74 20.70
C TYR A 32 -0.04 4.55 21.46
N THR A 33 0.31 3.33 21.04
CA THR A 33 -0.19 2.09 21.66
C THR A 33 -0.02 2.07 23.17
N ASN A 34 1.17 2.37 23.66
CA ASN A 34 1.49 2.36 25.08
C ASN A 34 0.73 3.45 25.85
N ALA A 35 0.61 4.65 25.27
CA ALA A 35 -0.14 5.75 25.85
C ALA A 35 -1.64 5.40 25.99
N VAL A 36 -2.25 4.77 24.96
CA VAL A 36 -3.63 4.26 25.02
C VAL A 36 -3.76 3.20 26.11
N ARG A 37 -2.85 2.21 26.12
CA ARG A 37 -2.86 1.14 27.12
C ARG A 37 -2.83 1.66 28.55
N LYS A 38 -1.92 2.58 28.85
CA LYS A 38 -1.73 3.15 30.19
C LYS A 38 -2.91 4.05 30.58
N LYS A 39 -3.38 4.91 29.67
CA LYS A 39 -4.48 5.86 29.94
C LYS A 39 -5.77 5.17 30.37
N TYR A 40 -6.12 4.05 29.73
CA TYR A 40 -7.35 3.31 30.05
C TYR A 40 -7.12 2.08 30.91
N ASN A 41 -5.86 1.76 31.26
CA ASN A 41 -5.45 0.56 32.00
C ASN A 41 -5.91 -0.73 31.31
N TYR A 42 -5.71 -0.79 29.98
CA TYR A 42 -6.07 -1.93 29.16
C TYR A 42 -5.04 -3.06 29.25
N THR A 43 -5.54 -4.29 29.11
CA THR A 43 -4.70 -5.48 28.96
C THR A 43 -4.01 -5.49 27.60
N GLN A 44 -2.96 -6.29 27.46
CA GLN A 44 -2.27 -6.46 26.16
C GLN A 44 -3.19 -7.08 25.10
N LEU A 45 -4.15 -7.92 25.53
CA LEU A 45 -5.13 -8.52 24.62
C LEU A 45 -6.07 -7.46 24.03
N GLU A 46 -6.63 -6.57 24.87
CA GLU A 46 -7.52 -5.48 24.40
C GLU A 46 -6.81 -4.57 23.41
N VAL A 47 -5.57 -4.18 23.71
CA VAL A 47 -4.76 -3.36 22.78
C VAL A 47 -4.42 -4.13 21.51
N GLY A 48 -4.19 -5.43 21.61
CA GLY A 48 -3.98 -6.30 20.45
C GLY A 48 -5.20 -6.36 19.53
N VAL A 49 -6.42 -6.44 20.10
CA VAL A 49 -7.67 -6.39 19.33
C VAL A 49 -7.84 -5.03 18.66
N MET A 50 -7.58 -3.92 19.37
CA MET A 50 -7.62 -2.56 18.78
C MET A 50 -6.65 -2.43 17.61
N SER A 51 -5.43 -2.92 17.75
CA SER A 51 -4.45 -2.94 16.65
C SER A 51 -4.95 -3.77 15.47
N GLY A 52 -5.55 -4.92 15.73
CA GLY A 52 -6.13 -5.79 14.71
C GLY A 52 -7.26 -5.11 13.94
N THR A 53 -8.20 -4.46 14.64
CA THR A 53 -9.32 -3.75 14.02
C THR A 53 -8.88 -2.50 13.27
N ALA A 54 -7.92 -1.76 13.79
CA ALA A 54 -7.28 -0.64 13.08
C ALA A 54 -6.64 -1.12 11.77
N ASN A 55 -5.81 -2.16 11.83
CA ASN A 55 -5.17 -2.74 10.64
C ASN A 55 -6.20 -3.29 9.64
N PHE A 56 -7.29 -3.91 10.11
CA PHE A 56 -8.36 -4.35 9.24
C PHE A 56 -9.03 -3.17 8.51
N GLY A 57 -9.23 -2.04 9.19
CA GLY A 57 -9.65 -0.78 8.56
C GLY A 57 -8.66 -0.32 7.48
N ALA A 58 -7.36 -0.34 7.78
CA ALA A 58 -6.30 0.10 6.87
C ALA A 58 -6.14 -0.78 5.61
N VAL A 59 -6.49 -2.07 5.66
CA VAL A 59 -6.42 -2.97 4.49
C VAL A 59 -7.74 -3.08 3.74
N SER A 60 -8.84 -2.49 4.24
CA SER A 60 -10.18 -2.58 3.65
C SER A 60 -10.36 -1.69 2.40
N ILE A 61 -9.38 -1.71 1.47
CA ILE A 61 -9.33 -0.88 0.25
C ILE A 61 -10.49 -1.22 -0.71
N PHE A 62 -11.06 -2.42 -0.62
CA PHE A 62 -12.20 -2.83 -1.42
C PHE A 62 -13.43 -1.95 -1.23
N LEU A 63 -13.69 -1.47 -0.01
CA LEU A 63 -14.85 -0.62 0.30
C LEU A 63 -14.81 0.72 -0.44
N PRO A 64 -13.75 1.54 -0.33
CA PRO A 64 -13.63 2.76 -1.13
C PRO A 64 -13.53 2.47 -2.64
N GLY A 65 -12.96 1.33 -3.04
CA GLY A 65 -12.93 0.91 -4.44
C GLY A 65 -14.33 0.79 -5.05
N ILE A 66 -15.25 0.08 -4.37
CA ILE A 66 -16.66 0.00 -4.78
C ILE A 66 -17.34 1.36 -4.71
N SER A 67 -17.04 2.17 -3.68
CA SER A 67 -17.64 3.49 -3.51
C SER A 67 -17.29 4.40 -4.69
N VAL A 68 -16.02 4.45 -5.10
CA VAL A 68 -15.59 5.27 -6.24
C VAL A 68 -16.18 4.74 -7.55
N GLU A 69 -16.24 3.41 -7.74
CA GLU A 69 -16.79 2.83 -8.96
C GLU A 69 -18.30 3.11 -9.12
N LYS A 70 -19.09 2.98 -8.03
CA LYS A 70 -20.54 3.13 -8.09
C LYS A 70 -21.04 4.56 -7.91
N LEU A 71 -20.39 5.33 -7.05
CA LEU A 71 -20.87 6.66 -6.65
C LEU A 71 -20.00 7.77 -7.27
N GLY A 72 -18.77 7.44 -7.65
CA GLY A 72 -17.79 8.41 -8.13
C GLY A 72 -16.94 9.02 -7.00
N VAL A 73 -15.98 9.86 -7.42
CA VAL A 73 -14.94 10.41 -6.51
C VAL A 73 -15.54 11.37 -5.46
N ARG A 74 -16.43 12.29 -5.87
CA ARG A 74 -16.98 13.33 -4.99
C ARG A 74 -17.82 12.78 -3.83
N PRO A 75 -18.83 11.91 -4.06
CA PRO A 75 -19.57 11.31 -2.93
C PRO A 75 -18.66 10.47 -2.02
N THR A 76 -17.67 9.77 -2.60
CA THR A 76 -16.69 9.00 -1.82
C THR A 76 -15.84 9.91 -0.94
N ALA A 77 -15.48 11.13 -1.39
CA ALA A 77 -14.80 12.11 -0.56
C ALA A 77 -15.66 12.57 0.63
N VAL A 78 -16.99 12.70 0.45
CA VAL A 78 -17.90 12.98 1.58
C VAL A 78 -17.89 11.83 2.60
N PHE A 79 -17.90 10.57 2.14
CA PHE A 79 -17.74 9.44 3.06
C PHE A 79 -16.40 9.48 3.80
N THR A 80 -15.32 9.90 3.14
CA THR A 80 -14.01 10.07 3.79
C THR A 80 -14.08 11.11 4.92
N ILE A 81 -14.75 12.24 4.69
CA ILE A 81 -14.97 13.27 5.73
C ILE A 81 -15.73 12.69 6.92
N LEU A 82 -16.83 12.00 6.65
CA LEU A 82 -17.68 11.44 7.70
C LEU A 82 -16.93 10.37 8.52
N LEU A 83 -16.19 9.48 7.87
CA LEU A 83 -15.40 8.45 8.52
C LEU A 83 -14.27 9.05 9.36
N SER A 84 -13.55 10.05 8.83
CA SER A 84 -12.49 10.74 9.56
C SER A 84 -13.03 11.46 10.81
N LEU A 85 -14.08 12.24 10.64
CA LEU A 85 -14.69 12.96 11.76
C LEU A 85 -15.28 11.99 12.78
N SER A 86 -16.07 10.99 12.36
CA SER A 86 -16.66 10.04 13.31
C SER A 86 -15.59 9.22 14.05
N GLY A 87 -14.62 8.64 13.33
CA GLY A 87 -13.58 7.84 13.96
C GLY A 87 -12.72 8.63 14.93
N TYR A 88 -12.07 9.69 14.47
CA TYR A 88 -11.13 10.44 15.30
C TYR A 88 -11.79 11.32 16.36
N LEU A 89 -12.99 11.94 16.12
CA LEU A 89 -13.68 12.69 17.17
C LEU A 89 -14.20 11.79 18.27
N LEU A 90 -14.65 10.56 17.94
CA LEU A 90 -15.04 9.58 18.95
C LEU A 90 -13.83 9.12 19.77
N LEU A 91 -12.66 8.89 19.14
CA LEU A 91 -11.41 8.62 19.85
C LEU A 91 -10.98 9.81 20.74
N TRP A 92 -11.10 11.04 20.24
CA TRP A 92 -10.87 12.25 21.06
C TRP A 92 -11.83 12.33 22.24
N SER A 93 -13.13 12.12 22.02
CA SER A 93 -14.13 12.14 23.11
C SER A 93 -13.85 11.06 24.14
N ALA A 94 -13.38 9.88 23.72
CA ALA A 94 -13.00 8.80 24.62
C ALA A 94 -11.89 9.23 25.58
N THR A 95 -10.96 10.09 25.15
CA THR A 95 -9.91 10.60 26.06
C THR A 95 -10.42 11.51 27.18
N LYS A 96 -11.63 12.06 27.04
CA LYS A 96 -12.29 12.87 28.07
C LYS A 96 -13.17 12.05 29.02
N MET A 97 -13.53 10.83 28.63
CA MET A 97 -14.44 9.94 29.38
C MET A 97 -13.76 8.64 29.80
N VAL A 98 -12.54 8.73 30.33
CA VAL A 98 -11.66 7.58 30.65
C VAL A 98 -12.36 6.52 31.53
N ALA A 99 -13.11 6.96 32.55
CA ALA A 99 -13.79 6.04 33.47
C ALA A 99 -14.81 5.12 32.78
N PHE A 100 -15.51 5.62 31.76
CA PHE A 100 -16.46 4.86 30.97
C PHE A 100 -15.73 3.86 30.06
N TYR A 101 -14.75 4.33 29.30
CA TYR A 101 -14.06 3.53 28.29
C TYR A 101 -13.12 2.48 28.91
N LYS A 102 -12.72 2.63 30.17
CA LYS A 102 -11.97 1.60 30.89
C LYS A 102 -12.67 0.23 30.86
N PHE A 103 -14.00 0.19 30.83
CA PHE A 103 -14.80 -1.04 30.81
C PHE A 103 -15.44 -1.33 29.45
N HIS A 104 -15.25 -0.45 28.45
CA HIS A 104 -15.89 -0.55 27.13
C HIS A 104 -14.84 -0.42 26.01
N SER A 105 -13.77 -1.21 26.10
CA SER A 105 -12.66 -1.21 25.13
C SER A 105 -13.14 -1.49 23.70
N TRP A 106 -14.15 -2.37 23.53
CA TRP A 106 -14.73 -2.74 22.24
C TRP A 106 -15.31 -1.56 21.43
N LEU A 107 -15.73 -0.48 22.09
CA LEU A 107 -16.16 0.74 21.39
C LEU A 107 -14.98 1.42 20.68
N GLN A 108 -13.82 1.43 21.34
CA GLN A 108 -12.61 2.00 20.71
C GLN A 108 -12.14 1.16 19.51
N ASP A 109 -12.38 -0.16 19.51
CA ASP A 109 -12.10 -1.02 18.35
C ASP A 109 -12.85 -0.52 17.12
N ILE A 110 -14.16 -0.19 17.27
CA ILE A 110 -14.98 0.37 16.19
C ILE A 110 -14.46 1.74 15.77
N TYR A 111 -14.07 2.60 16.71
CA TYR A 111 -13.58 3.94 16.40
C TYR A 111 -12.26 3.90 15.63
N PHE A 112 -11.33 3.03 16.04
CA PHE A 112 -10.09 2.80 15.31
C PHE A 112 -10.33 2.23 13.92
N PHE A 113 -11.26 1.29 13.77
CA PHE A 113 -11.65 0.80 12.44
C PHE A 113 -12.13 1.95 11.54
N LEU A 114 -13.05 2.80 12.00
CA LEU A 114 -13.58 3.94 11.22
C LEU A 114 -12.48 4.96 10.88
N ALA A 115 -11.64 5.29 11.85
CA ALA A 115 -10.54 6.22 11.68
C ALA A 115 -9.55 5.73 10.60
N TYR A 116 -9.13 4.48 10.67
CA TYR A 116 -8.18 3.89 9.73
C TYR A 116 -8.79 3.62 8.36
N LEU A 117 -10.07 3.27 8.33
CA LEU A 117 -10.82 3.18 7.08
C LEU A 117 -10.85 4.53 6.33
N SER A 118 -10.93 5.68 7.03
CA SER A 118 -10.87 6.99 6.39
C SER A 118 -9.54 7.22 5.64
N GLY A 119 -8.43 6.68 6.14
CA GLY A 119 -7.13 6.77 5.49
C GLY A 119 -7.10 6.08 4.12
N VAL A 120 -7.66 4.87 4.01
CA VAL A 120 -7.73 4.15 2.73
C VAL A 120 -8.80 4.71 1.80
N TYR A 121 -9.86 5.33 2.32
CA TYR A 121 -10.78 6.11 1.50
C TYR A 121 -10.05 7.31 0.87
N SER A 122 -9.23 8.03 1.65
CA SER A 122 -8.38 9.12 1.15
C SER A 122 -7.38 8.65 0.09
N TYR A 123 -6.79 7.46 0.28
CA TYR A 123 -5.91 6.82 -0.69
C TYR A 123 -6.62 6.59 -2.04
N VAL A 124 -7.80 5.96 -2.03
CA VAL A 124 -8.49 5.57 -3.27
C VAL A 124 -9.03 6.79 -4.03
N ILE A 125 -9.61 7.79 -3.34
CA ILE A 125 -10.09 9.02 -4.01
C ILE A 125 -8.94 9.82 -4.64
N ALA A 126 -7.73 9.72 -4.10
CA ALA A 126 -6.55 10.36 -4.67
C ALA A 126 -5.96 9.56 -5.84
N LEU A 127 -5.86 8.23 -5.72
CA LEU A 127 -5.23 7.37 -6.70
C LEU A 127 -6.01 7.30 -8.00
N VAL A 128 -7.29 6.94 -7.92
CA VAL A 128 -8.10 6.56 -9.08
C VAL A 128 -8.23 7.68 -10.12
N PRO A 129 -8.64 8.93 -9.76
CA PRO A 129 -8.78 9.98 -10.75
C PRO A 129 -7.41 10.44 -11.30
N ASN A 130 -6.36 10.44 -10.47
CA ASN A 130 -5.06 10.89 -10.94
C ASN A 130 -4.41 9.89 -11.92
N VAL A 131 -4.60 8.60 -11.73
CA VAL A 131 -4.17 7.59 -12.73
C VAL A 131 -4.91 7.78 -14.06
N ALA A 132 -6.17 8.22 -14.04
CA ALA A 132 -6.98 8.49 -15.24
C ALA A 132 -6.63 9.83 -15.92
N ASN A 133 -6.14 10.82 -15.18
CA ASN A 133 -5.91 12.18 -15.65
C ASN A 133 -4.60 12.36 -16.43
N PHE A 134 -3.72 11.35 -16.42
CA PHE A 134 -2.42 11.43 -17.08
C PHE A 134 -2.29 10.36 -18.17
N HIS A 135 -1.43 10.66 -19.16
CA HIS A 135 -1.19 9.77 -20.28
C HIS A 135 -0.68 8.39 -19.79
N PRO A 136 -1.11 7.27 -20.42
CA PRO A 136 -0.70 5.90 -20.04
C PRO A 136 0.81 5.72 -19.87
N LYS A 137 1.62 6.44 -20.65
CA LYS A 137 3.09 6.44 -20.57
C LYS A 137 3.63 6.81 -19.18
N TYR A 138 2.92 7.65 -18.41
CA TYR A 138 3.35 8.16 -17.10
C TYR A 138 2.63 7.51 -15.92
N ARG A 139 1.83 6.46 -16.12
CA ARG A 139 1.03 5.80 -15.08
C ARG A 139 1.87 5.30 -13.92
N GLY A 140 2.98 4.62 -14.22
CA GLY A 140 3.88 4.12 -13.19
C GLY A 140 4.45 5.25 -12.33
N THR A 141 4.88 6.34 -12.94
CA THR A 141 5.38 7.52 -12.24
C THR A 141 4.32 8.16 -11.35
N ILE A 142 3.07 8.31 -11.84
CA ILE A 142 1.97 8.90 -11.07
C ILE A 142 1.59 8.01 -9.88
N VAL A 143 1.43 6.71 -10.09
CA VAL A 143 1.16 5.75 -9.02
C VAL A 143 2.29 5.74 -8.01
N GLY A 144 3.54 5.67 -8.48
CA GLY A 144 4.73 5.65 -7.63
C GLY A 144 4.88 6.93 -6.78
N LEU A 145 4.61 8.11 -7.36
CA LEU A 145 4.61 9.38 -6.63
C LEU A 145 3.55 9.37 -5.52
N LEU A 146 2.32 9.03 -5.85
CA LEU A 146 1.21 9.02 -4.90
C LEU A 146 1.45 8.01 -3.78
N ASP A 147 1.87 6.78 -4.10
CA ASP A 147 2.16 5.75 -3.12
C ASP A 147 3.38 6.08 -2.26
N ALA A 148 4.40 6.73 -2.83
CA ALA A 148 5.54 7.21 -2.06
C ALA A 148 5.11 8.26 -1.01
N THR A 149 4.24 9.21 -1.40
CA THR A 149 3.72 10.23 -0.48
C THR A 149 2.80 9.64 0.60
N PHE A 150 2.03 8.59 0.28
CA PHE A 150 1.26 7.84 1.26
C PHE A 150 2.16 7.25 2.35
N SER A 151 3.26 6.59 1.96
CA SER A 151 4.22 6.03 2.92
C SER A 151 5.00 7.10 3.69
N ALA A 152 5.38 8.19 3.03
CA ALA A 152 6.02 9.33 3.68
C ALA A 152 5.09 10.01 4.70
N GLY A 153 3.77 10.01 4.44
CA GLY A 153 2.74 10.53 5.33
C GLY A 153 2.80 9.90 6.73
N THR A 154 2.98 8.59 6.81
CA THR A 154 3.16 7.90 8.09
C THR A 154 4.33 8.49 8.88
N SER A 155 5.51 8.64 8.24
CA SER A 155 6.70 9.20 8.90
C SER A 155 6.51 10.66 9.31
N ILE A 156 5.81 11.46 8.49
CA ILE A 156 5.47 12.85 8.81
C ILE A 156 4.61 12.92 10.07
N PHE A 157 3.56 12.11 10.17
CA PHE A 157 2.67 12.11 11.33
C PHE A 157 3.35 11.56 12.59
N VAL A 158 4.25 10.57 12.47
CA VAL A 158 5.10 10.11 13.58
C VAL A 158 5.95 11.26 14.11
N ALA A 159 6.58 12.03 13.22
CA ALA A 159 7.40 13.17 13.60
C ALA A 159 6.57 14.30 14.24
N ILE A 160 5.36 14.58 13.72
CA ILE A 160 4.43 15.55 14.28
C ILE A 160 4.00 15.10 15.69
N TYR A 161 3.62 13.84 15.86
CA TYR A 161 3.24 13.30 17.16
C TYR A 161 4.37 13.47 18.19
N GLY A 162 5.58 13.00 17.85
CA GLY A 162 6.73 13.07 18.78
C GLY A 162 7.17 14.48 19.13
N LYS A 163 7.02 15.46 18.21
CA LYS A 163 7.44 16.85 18.47
C LYS A 163 6.37 17.72 19.11
N CYS A 164 5.11 17.50 18.79
CA CYS A 164 4.02 18.41 19.17
C CYS A 164 3.13 17.86 20.30
N PHE A 165 3.08 16.56 20.49
CA PHE A 165 2.15 15.91 21.42
C PHE A 165 2.82 15.06 22.50
N VAL A 166 4.16 15.00 22.50
CA VAL A 166 4.95 14.36 23.56
C VAL A 166 5.79 15.42 24.25
N HIS A 167 5.50 15.70 25.52
CA HIS A 167 6.07 16.86 26.25
C HIS A 167 7.27 16.51 27.12
N SER A 168 7.74 15.26 27.14
CA SER A 168 8.89 14.81 27.93
C SER A 168 9.60 13.66 27.22
N ASN A 169 10.31 12.81 27.95
CA ASN A 169 10.91 11.61 27.38
C ASN A 169 9.81 10.74 26.75
N THR A 170 10.09 10.17 25.60
CA THR A 170 9.16 9.26 24.87
C THR A 170 8.73 8.05 25.72
N ASP A 171 9.49 7.73 26.77
CA ASP A 171 9.19 6.67 27.73
C ASP A 171 8.16 7.09 28.79
N ASP A 172 7.85 8.40 28.90
CA ASP A 172 6.92 8.94 29.89
C ASP A 172 5.51 9.08 29.27
N GLU A 173 4.76 7.99 29.33
CA GLU A 173 3.47 7.83 28.67
C GLU A 173 2.36 8.76 29.24
N GLU A 174 2.56 9.32 30.44
CA GLU A 174 1.61 10.26 31.08
C GLU A 174 1.65 11.66 30.44
N ASN A 175 2.75 12.00 29.78
CA ASN A 175 2.99 13.29 29.15
C ASN A 175 2.64 13.31 27.64
N GLN A 176 1.79 12.40 27.17
CA GLN A 176 1.38 12.33 25.77
C GLN A 176 -0.07 12.79 25.58
N ASP A 177 -0.25 13.83 24.77
CA ASP A 177 -1.56 14.41 24.45
C ASP A 177 -2.23 13.68 23.26
N ILE A 178 -2.52 12.37 23.44
CA ILE A 178 -3.16 11.55 22.41
C ILE A 178 -4.53 12.07 21.97
N GLY A 179 -5.27 12.73 22.89
CA GLY A 179 -6.56 13.32 22.55
C GLY A 179 -6.45 14.43 21.53
N ASP A 180 -5.57 15.39 21.76
CA ASP A 180 -5.38 16.54 20.86
C ASP A 180 -4.76 16.10 19.53
N PHE A 181 -3.97 15.02 19.53
CA PHE A 181 -3.51 14.40 18.30
C PHE A 181 -4.68 13.80 17.49
N PHE A 182 -5.61 13.08 18.12
CA PHE A 182 -6.81 12.57 17.43
C PHE A 182 -7.69 13.71 16.89
N LEU A 183 -7.86 14.79 17.65
CA LEU A 183 -8.57 15.97 17.16
C LEU A 183 -7.88 16.58 15.94
N THR A 184 -6.56 16.67 15.97
CA THR A 184 -5.76 17.16 14.84
C THR A 184 -5.96 16.30 13.60
N LEU A 185 -5.94 14.97 13.73
CA LEU A 185 -6.20 14.04 12.62
C LEU A 185 -7.63 14.15 12.09
N ALA A 186 -8.63 14.36 12.96
CA ALA A 186 -10.01 14.61 12.54
C ALA A 186 -10.12 15.86 11.66
N ILE A 187 -9.53 16.97 12.08
CA ILE A 187 -9.54 18.25 11.35
C ILE A 187 -8.79 18.10 10.02
N LEU A 188 -7.59 17.54 10.05
CA LEU A 188 -6.79 17.34 8.83
C LEU A 188 -7.50 16.43 7.83
N GLY A 189 -8.13 15.33 8.31
CA GLY A 189 -8.89 14.44 7.45
C GLY A 189 -10.10 15.11 6.80
N ALA A 190 -10.83 15.93 7.56
CA ALA A 190 -11.94 16.71 7.02
C ALA A 190 -11.46 17.75 5.99
N VAL A 191 -10.38 18.48 6.28
CA VAL A 191 -9.82 19.49 5.38
C VAL A 191 -9.29 18.87 4.09
N THR A 192 -8.45 17.85 4.19
CA THR A 192 -7.86 17.20 3.01
C THR A 192 -8.91 16.54 2.13
N SER A 193 -9.90 15.87 2.73
CA SER A 193 -11.00 15.26 1.98
C SER A 193 -11.95 16.27 1.38
N SER A 194 -12.12 17.45 2.01
CA SER A 194 -12.87 18.58 1.42
C SER A 194 -12.13 19.14 0.20
N LEU A 195 -10.81 19.29 0.25
CA LEU A 195 -10.02 19.62 -0.94
C LEU A 195 -10.19 18.54 -2.03
N GLY A 196 -10.21 17.27 -1.63
CA GLY A 196 -10.49 16.14 -2.54
C GLY A 196 -11.86 16.25 -3.21
N PHE A 197 -12.91 16.62 -2.47
CA PHE A 197 -14.25 16.82 -3.02
C PHE A 197 -14.30 17.88 -4.13
N TRP A 198 -13.58 19.00 -3.95
CA TRP A 198 -13.60 20.12 -4.90
C TRP A 198 -12.67 19.90 -6.10
N PHE A 199 -11.49 19.32 -5.89
CA PHE A 199 -10.42 19.31 -6.88
C PHE A 199 -10.08 17.94 -7.46
N LEU A 200 -10.48 16.83 -6.83
CA LEU A 200 -10.29 15.49 -7.40
C LEU A 200 -11.45 15.16 -8.33
N GLY A 201 -11.13 14.82 -9.56
CA GLY A 201 -12.11 14.47 -10.58
C GLY A 201 -11.43 13.98 -11.85
N TYR A 202 -12.24 13.54 -12.81
CA TYR A 202 -11.75 13.09 -14.11
C TYR A 202 -11.69 14.28 -15.08
N TYR A 203 -10.50 14.58 -15.56
CA TYR A 203 -10.24 15.66 -16.52
C TYR A 203 -9.77 15.04 -17.85
N LYS A 204 -10.49 15.29 -18.95
CA LYS A 204 -10.18 14.72 -20.27
C LYS A 204 -8.75 15.03 -20.69
N VAL A 205 -8.05 14.02 -21.19
CA VAL A 205 -6.73 14.16 -21.82
C VAL A 205 -6.98 14.51 -23.30
N GLU A 206 -6.92 15.78 -23.66
CA GLU A 206 -7.14 16.25 -25.04
C GLU A 206 -5.95 15.93 -25.98
N ASP A 207 -4.80 15.54 -25.42
CA ASP A 207 -3.54 15.41 -26.15
C ASP A 207 -3.35 14.06 -26.89
N ILE A 208 -4.30 13.12 -26.82
CA ILE A 208 -4.15 11.82 -27.51
C ILE A 208 -4.30 11.98 -29.05
N SER A 209 -4.97 13.04 -29.50
CA SER A 209 -5.17 13.30 -30.92
C SER A 209 -4.10 14.21 -31.57
N GLN A 210 -3.24 14.89 -30.80
CA GLN A 210 -2.24 15.80 -31.30
C GLN A 210 -0.81 15.24 -31.42
N ASP A 211 -0.49 14.17 -30.70
CA ASP A 211 0.82 13.50 -30.80
C ASP A 211 0.94 12.61 -32.06
N TYR A 212 -0.14 12.52 -32.88
CA TYR A 212 -0.19 11.80 -34.16
C TYR A 212 -0.22 12.72 -35.40
N VAL A 213 0.18 13.96 -35.27
CA VAL A 213 0.51 14.77 -36.45
C VAL A 213 1.93 14.43 -36.85
N ASP A 214 2.08 13.66 -37.92
CA ASP A 214 3.36 13.31 -38.52
C ASP A 214 4.18 14.56 -38.79
N LEU A 215 5.51 14.44 -38.66
CA LEU A 215 6.50 15.47 -38.92
C LEU A 215 6.38 16.09 -40.38
N ASP A 216 5.53 15.54 -41.19
CA ASP A 216 5.26 16.00 -42.59
C ASP A 216 3.91 16.73 -42.78
N GLY A 217 3.13 16.99 -41.69
CA GLY A 217 1.93 17.83 -41.73
C GLY A 217 0.77 17.30 -42.60
N LYS A 218 0.70 15.98 -42.84
CA LYS A 218 -0.42 15.35 -43.53
C LYS A 218 -1.34 14.66 -42.50
N GLU A 219 -2.62 15.05 -42.47
CA GLU A 219 -3.68 14.34 -41.79
C GLU A 219 -3.90 12.99 -42.48
N THR A 220 -3.47 11.89 -41.81
CA THR A 220 -3.82 10.53 -42.22
C THR A 220 -5.11 10.13 -41.52
N PRO A 221 -6.12 9.55 -42.21
CA PRO A 221 -7.36 9.10 -41.59
C PRO A 221 -7.07 8.08 -40.48
N ALA A 222 -7.77 8.20 -39.36
CA ALA A 222 -7.57 7.39 -38.15
C ALA A 222 -7.65 5.86 -38.40
N GLU A 223 -8.32 5.42 -39.46
CA GLU A 223 -8.42 4.01 -39.87
C GLU A 223 -7.13 3.44 -40.45
N GLU A 224 -6.27 4.29 -41.09
CA GLU A 224 -5.03 3.84 -41.72
C GLU A 224 -3.85 3.80 -40.74
N LEU A 225 -3.93 4.58 -39.62
CA LEU A 225 -2.96 4.59 -38.52
C LEU A 225 -3.12 3.38 -37.61
N LEU A 226 -4.33 2.84 -37.45
CA LEU A 226 -4.63 1.61 -36.67
C LEU A 226 -4.00 0.35 -37.31
N ALA A 227 -3.58 0.40 -38.58
CA ALA A 227 -3.00 -0.73 -39.32
C ALA A 227 -1.47 -0.83 -39.28
N LYS A 228 -0.74 0.10 -38.64
CA LYS A 228 0.74 0.19 -38.75
C LYS A 228 1.57 0.03 -37.50
N GLU A 229 0.96 -0.17 -36.29
CA GLU A 229 1.74 -0.38 -35.08
C GLU A 229 1.70 -1.82 -34.57
N PRO A 230 2.85 -2.54 -34.48
CA PRO A 230 2.84 -3.99 -34.18
C PRO A 230 2.77 -4.38 -32.71
N VAL A 231 2.73 -3.49 -31.73
CA VAL A 231 2.75 -3.87 -30.30
C VAL A 231 1.75 -3.12 -29.41
N ALA A 232 1.36 -1.88 -29.77
CA ALA A 232 0.38 -1.10 -29.00
C ALA A 232 -1.08 -1.54 -29.25
N ASP A 233 -1.37 -2.09 -30.43
CA ASP A 233 -2.73 -2.41 -30.89
C ASP A 233 -3.39 -3.58 -30.15
N ILE A 234 -2.62 -4.58 -29.72
CA ILE A 234 -3.18 -5.75 -29.02
C ILE A 234 -3.73 -5.34 -27.64
N THR A 235 -3.06 -4.40 -26.99
CA THR A 235 -3.48 -3.91 -25.66
C THR A 235 -4.74 -3.06 -25.75
N THR A 236 -4.84 -2.18 -26.75
CA THR A 236 -5.98 -1.28 -26.95
C THR A 236 -7.24 -2.05 -27.38
N SER A 237 -7.11 -3.02 -28.28
CA SER A 237 -8.22 -3.88 -28.72
C SER A 237 -8.76 -4.76 -27.59
N LYS A 238 -7.86 -5.34 -26.77
CA LYS A 238 -8.24 -6.16 -25.62
C LYS A 238 -8.90 -5.31 -24.50
N THR A 239 -8.46 -4.05 -24.33
CA THR A 239 -9.05 -3.13 -23.34
C THR A 239 -10.48 -2.71 -23.73
N LEU A 240 -10.75 -2.49 -25.02
CA LEU A 240 -12.11 -2.19 -25.53
C LEU A 240 -13.06 -3.38 -25.36
N LEU A 241 -12.57 -4.61 -25.51
CA LEU A 241 -13.35 -5.83 -25.23
C LEU A 241 -13.64 -5.99 -23.75
N VAL A 242 -12.70 -5.64 -22.87
CA VAL A 242 -12.87 -5.73 -21.40
C VAL A 242 -13.98 -4.78 -20.91
N ASP A 243 -14.16 -3.62 -21.53
CA ASP A 243 -15.22 -2.67 -21.15
C ASP A 243 -16.65 -3.22 -21.36
N GLN A 244 -16.80 -4.27 -22.17
CA GLN A 244 -18.08 -4.96 -22.41
C GLN A 244 -18.30 -6.18 -21.49
N LEU A 245 -17.25 -6.66 -20.80
CA LEU A 245 -17.33 -7.82 -19.91
C LEU A 245 -18.14 -7.51 -18.64
N THR A 246 -18.84 -8.53 -18.13
CA THR A 246 -19.43 -8.44 -16.79
C THR A 246 -18.36 -8.67 -15.72
N TRP A 247 -18.64 -8.25 -14.49
CA TRP A 247 -17.73 -8.52 -13.35
C TRP A 247 -17.43 -10.03 -13.18
N CYS A 248 -18.44 -10.88 -13.40
CA CYS A 248 -18.26 -12.33 -13.30
C CYS A 248 -17.35 -12.90 -14.38
N ASP A 249 -17.36 -12.32 -15.58
CA ASP A 249 -16.48 -12.74 -16.67
C ASP A 249 -15.05 -12.28 -16.43
N LEU A 250 -14.89 -11.07 -15.87
CA LEU A 250 -13.60 -10.52 -15.53
C LEU A 250 -12.87 -11.36 -14.46
N ILE A 251 -13.59 -11.83 -13.43
CA ILE A 251 -12.99 -12.71 -12.40
C ILE A 251 -12.51 -14.05 -13.00
N LYS A 252 -13.09 -14.52 -14.10
CA LYS A 252 -12.67 -15.75 -14.78
C LYS A 252 -11.46 -15.54 -15.71
N ASP A 253 -11.07 -14.28 -15.97
CA ASP A 253 -9.92 -13.98 -16.82
C ASP A 253 -8.63 -14.49 -16.17
N VAL A 254 -7.86 -15.27 -16.94
CA VAL A 254 -6.63 -15.91 -16.47
C VAL A 254 -5.55 -14.89 -16.13
N ASP A 255 -5.45 -13.80 -16.89
CA ASP A 255 -4.45 -12.76 -16.64
C ASP A 255 -4.76 -12.02 -15.33
N LEU A 256 -6.06 -11.78 -15.04
CA LEU A 256 -6.49 -11.23 -13.76
C LEU A 256 -6.11 -12.16 -12.60
N GLN A 257 -6.42 -13.45 -12.73
CA GLN A 257 -6.10 -14.43 -11.70
C GLN A 257 -4.60 -14.54 -11.45
N LEU A 258 -3.79 -14.56 -12.51
CA LEU A 258 -2.32 -14.63 -12.38
C LEU A 258 -1.75 -13.40 -11.68
N LEU A 259 -2.23 -12.19 -12.02
CA LEU A 259 -1.82 -10.95 -11.37
C LEU A 259 -2.25 -10.92 -9.90
N PHE A 260 -3.46 -11.40 -9.62
CA PHE A 260 -4.01 -11.50 -8.28
C PHE A 260 -3.19 -12.45 -7.39
N TRP A 261 -2.98 -13.69 -7.84
CA TRP A 261 -2.21 -14.69 -7.10
C TRP A 261 -0.75 -14.29 -6.93
N MET A 262 -0.13 -13.66 -7.93
CA MET A 262 1.22 -13.11 -7.80
C MET A 262 1.30 -12.15 -6.60
N PHE A 263 0.37 -11.20 -6.49
CA PHE A 263 0.35 -10.24 -5.40
C PHE A 263 0.08 -10.91 -4.04
N LEU A 264 -0.92 -11.81 -3.98
CA LEU A 264 -1.31 -12.52 -2.76
C LEU A 264 -0.22 -13.45 -2.21
N LEU A 265 0.67 -13.95 -3.05
CA LEU A 265 1.75 -14.84 -2.63
C LEU A 265 3.00 -14.06 -2.19
N ILE A 266 3.25 -12.87 -2.74
CA ILE A 266 4.47 -12.11 -2.47
C ILE A 266 4.29 -11.12 -1.32
N ILE A 267 3.21 -10.32 -1.32
CA ILE A 267 3.00 -9.26 -0.32
C ILE A 267 2.97 -9.76 1.12
N PRO A 268 2.35 -10.90 1.44
CA PRO A 268 2.39 -11.43 2.80
C PRO A 268 3.79 -11.73 3.31
N VAL A 269 4.68 -12.23 2.44
CA VAL A 269 6.08 -12.51 2.80
C VAL A 269 6.83 -11.22 3.14
N VAL A 270 6.65 -10.21 2.30
CA VAL A 270 7.23 -8.89 2.54
C VAL A 270 6.70 -8.30 3.86
N GLY A 271 5.39 -8.37 4.09
CA GLY A 271 4.74 -7.92 5.33
C GLY A 271 5.25 -8.66 6.58
N MET A 272 5.42 -9.98 6.48
CA MET A 272 6.00 -10.80 7.55
C MET A 272 7.43 -10.33 7.90
N TYR A 273 8.27 -10.11 6.91
CA TYR A 273 9.63 -9.62 7.14
C TYR A 273 9.62 -8.24 7.82
N LEU A 274 8.81 -7.31 7.28
CA LEU A 274 8.65 -5.95 7.80
C LEU A 274 8.30 -5.90 9.29
N GLN A 275 7.40 -6.77 9.72
CA GLN A 275 6.89 -6.78 11.09
C GLN A 275 7.85 -7.47 12.07
N ASN A 276 8.75 -8.34 11.59
CA ASN A 276 9.60 -9.17 12.43
C ASN A 276 11.09 -8.80 12.40
N VAL A 277 11.47 -7.71 11.74
CA VAL A 277 12.88 -7.25 11.67
C VAL A 277 13.53 -7.16 13.06
N SER A 278 12.84 -6.59 14.04
CA SER A 278 13.36 -6.47 15.41
C SER A 278 13.56 -7.84 16.09
N VAL A 279 12.72 -8.83 15.74
CA VAL A 279 12.84 -10.20 16.26
C VAL A 279 14.07 -10.87 15.66
N TYR A 280 14.31 -10.72 14.34
CA TYR A 280 15.53 -11.22 13.68
C TYR A 280 16.80 -10.63 14.31
N LEU A 281 16.83 -9.31 14.46
CA LEU A 281 17.98 -8.62 15.05
C LEU A 281 18.28 -9.07 16.49
N LYS A 282 17.22 -9.31 17.27
CA LYS A 282 17.36 -9.81 18.63
C LYS A 282 17.91 -11.24 18.64
N SER A 283 17.37 -12.12 17.81
CA SER A 283 17.76 -13.55 17.74
C SER A 283 19.18 -13.75 17.21
N PHE A 284 19.64 -12.85 16.33
CA PHE A 284 21.02 -12.89 15.79
C PHE A 284 22.01 -11.98 16.52
N GLN A 285 21.60 -11.38 17.67
CA GLN A 285 22.43 -10.50 18.49
C GLN A 285 22.91 -9.22 17.79
N PHE A 286 22.13 -8.71 16.83
CA PHE A 286 22.36 -7.46 16.09
C PHE A 286 21.50 -6.29 16.61
N GLN A 287 21.10 -6.28 17.86
CA GLN A 287 20.20 -5.28 18.45
C GLN A 287 20.74 -3.85 18.37
N GLU A 288 22.09 -3.68 18.41
CA GLU A 288 22.75 -2.39 18.25
C GLU A 288 22.44 -1.70 16.91
N TYR A 289 22.12 -2.47 15.86
CA TYR A 289 21.79 -1.97 14.53
C TYR A 289 20.27 -1.79 14.32
N SER A 290 19.44 -1.99 15.36
CA SER A 290 17.97 -1.93 15.23
C SER A 290 17.49 -0.62 14.63
N THR A 291 18.06 0.52 15.05
CA THR A 291 17.71 1.83 14.49
C THR A 291 18.01 1.91 12.99
N LEU A 292 19.17 1.39 12.55
CA LEU A 292 19.56 1.37 11.14
C LEU A 292 18.56 0.58 10.30
N PHE A 293 18.23 -0.67 10.70
CA PHE A 293 17.32 -1.52 9.97
C PHE A 293 15.90 -0.96 9.90
N ASN A 294 15.41 -0.40 11.00
CA ASN A 294 14.09 0.23 11.07
C ASN A 294 13.98 1.51 10.21
N ILE A 295 15.10 2.19 9.92
CA ILE A 295 15.14 3.33 9.00
C ILE A 295 15.29 2.87 7.55
N LEU A 296 16.19 1.92 7.27
CA LEU A 296 16.46 1.47 5.91
C LEU A 296 15.22 0.93 5.21
N LEU A 297 14.43 0.13 5.90
CA LEU A 297 13.29 -0.56 5.34
C LEU A 297 12.22 0.39 4.78
N PRO A 298 11.65 1.37 5.53
CA PRO A 298 10.71 2.34 4.98
C PRO A 298 11.35 3.27 3.94
N VAL A 299 12.64 3.63 4.08
CA VAL A 299 13.35 4.44 3.09
C VAL A 299 13.39 3.73 1.75
N PHE A 300 13.82 2.46 1.72
CA PHE A 300 13.87 1.70 0.48
C PHE A 300 12.48 1.33 -0.06
N ALA A 301 11.46 1.25 0.78
CA ALA A 301 10.08 1.13 0.33
C ALA A 301 9.61 2.38 -0.44
N VAL A 302 9.91 3.58 0.06
CA VAL A 302 9.62 4.85 -0.65
C VAL A 302 10.42 4.95 -1.95
N VAL A 303 11.72 4.60 -1.92
CA VAL A 303 12.59 4.54 -3.10
C VAL A 303 12.03 3.56 -4.13
N GLY A 304 11.64 2.35 -3.71
CA GLY A 304 11.03 1.35 -4.59
C GLY A 304 9.71 1.80 -5.22
N LYS A 305 8.87 2.51 -4.47
CA LYS A 305 7.62 3.08 -4.99
C LYS A 305 7.87 4.12 -6.08
N PHE A 306 8.66 5.12 -5.78
CA PHE A 306 8.91 6.21 -6.72
C PHE A 306 9.74 5.76 -7.93
N PHE A 307 10.92 5.19 -7.69
CA PHE A 307 11.82 4.77 -8.77
C PHE A 307 11.29 3.54 -9.53
N GLY A 308 10.59 2.62 -8.87
CA GLY A 308 9.91 1.51 -9.53
C GLY A 308 8.93 2.00 -10.58
N GLY A 309 8.14 3.04 -10.27
CA GLY A 309 7.24 3.69 -11.22
C GLY A 309 7.97 4.39 -12.37
N VAL A 310 8.95 5.24 -12.05
CA VAL A 310 9.73 5.99 -13.04
C VAL A 310 10.49 5.05 -13.98
N ILE A 311 11.21 4.06 -13.43
CA ILE A 311 11.97 3.09 -14.24
C ILE A 311 11.02 2.29 -15.13
N SER A 312 9.85 1.91 -14.63
CA SER A 312 8.87 1.17 -15.44
C SER A 312 8.36 1.97 -16.64
N ASP A 313 8.15 3.28 -16.46
CA ASP A 313 7.70 4.15 -17.54
C ASP A 313 8.80 4.45 -18.56
N LEU A 314 10.06 4.59 -18.11
CA LEU A 314 11.21 4.79 -18.98
C LEU A 314 11.53 3.55 -19.83
N LEU A 315 11.38 2.35 -19.23
CA LEU A 315 11.75 1.10 -19.88
C LEU A 315 10.58 0.39 -20.58
N VAL A 316 9.35 0.91 -20.52
CA VAL A 316 8.15 0.23 -21.03
C VAL A 316 8.25 -0.18 -22.51
N HIS A 317 9.00 0.58 -23.31
CA HIS A 317 9.23 0.27 -24.74
C HIS A 317 10.28 -0.85 -24.97
N ILE A 318 11.08 -1.20 -23.96
CA ILE A 318 12.15 -2.19 -24.05
C ILE A 318 11.76 -3.46 -23.29
N ILE A 319 11.23 -3.29 -22.07
CA ILE A 319 10.88 -4.35 -21.14
C ILE A 319 9.45 -4.10 -20.65
N PRO A 320 8.53 -5.07 -20.76
CA PRO A 320 7.19 -4.91 -20.21
C PRO A 320 7.25 -4.72 -18.68
N ARG A 321 6.32 -3.97 -18.12
CA ARG A 321 6.23 -3.72 -16.66
C ARG A 321 6.21 -5.02 -15.83
N THR A 322 5.59 -6.08 -16.36
CA THR A 322 5.63 -7.43 -15.76
C THR A 322 7.03 -8.02 -15.72
N GLY A 323 7.89 -7.70 -16.71
CA GLY A 323 9.29 -8.13 -16.74
C GLY A 323 10.12 -7.45 -15.65
N ILE A 324 9.91 -6.14 -15.43
CA ILE A 324 10.57 -5.39 -14.34
C ILE A 324 10.16 -5.97 -12.98
N LEU A 325 8.86 -6.24 -12.83
CA LEU A 325 8.32 -6.86 -11.62
C LEU A 325 8.89 -8.28 -11.40
N LEU A 326 9.10 -9.05 -12.48
CA LEU A 326 9.73 -10.38 -12.42
C LEU A 326 11.15 -10.29 -11.88
N VAL A 327 11.99 -9.39 -12.39
CA VAL A 327 13.37 -9.21 -11.90
C VAL A 327 13.37 -8.87 -10.41
N ASN A 328 12.49 -7.97 -9.98
CA ASN A 328 12.37 -7.59 -8.57
C ASN A 328 11.93 -8.77 -7.68
N ASN A 329 10.98 -9.58 -8.15
CA ASN A 329 10.52 -10.78 -7.42
C ASN A 329 11.57 -11.90 -7.39
N LEU A 330 12.38 -12.03 -8.44
CA LEU A 330 13.51 -12.97 -8.45
C LEU A 330 14.60 -12.57 -7.46
N LEU A 331 14.90 -11.26 -7.32
CA LEU A 331 15.83 -10.78 -6.31
C LEU A 331 15.29 -11.06 -4.90
N LEU A 332 14.00 -10.85 -4.67
CA LEU A 332 13.37 -11.21 -3.39
C LEU A 332 13.50 -12.72 -3.12
N LEU A 333 13.18 -13.57 -4.09
CA LEU A 333 13.30 -15.02 -3.97
C LEU A 333 14.72 -15.44 -3.61
N LEU A 334 15.71 -14.86 -4.28
CA LEU A 334 17.13 -15.13 -4.02
C LEU A 334 17.47 -14.79 -2.57
N MET A 335 17.12 -13.60 -2.11
CA MET A 335 17.48 -13.15 -0.77
C MET A 335 16.75 -13.91 0.33
N VAL A 336 15.45 -14.17 0.18
CA VAL A 336 14.68 -14.98 1.15
C VAL A 336 15.21 -16.41 1.21
N SER A 337 15.58 -17.02 0.07
CA SER A 337 16.19 -18.35 0.02
C SER A 337 17.58 -18.38 0.68
N THR A 338 18.38 -17.32 0.51
CA THR A 338 19.69 -17.16 1.16
C THR A 338 19.54 -17.07 2.68
N CYS A 339 18.48 -16.41 3.17
CA CYS A 339 18.19 -16.29 4.60
C CYS A 339 17.86 -17.64 5.28
N ILE A 340 17.45 -18.67 4.55
CA ILE A 340 17.23 -20.00 5.14
C ILE A 340 18.51 -20.50 5.84
N PHE A 341 19.68 -20.25 5.23
CA PHE A 341 20.96 -20.78 5.69
C PHE A 341 21.90 -19.75 6.31
N LEU A 342 21.77 -18.48 5.91
CA LEU A 342 22.75 -17.42 6.22
C LEU A 342 22.11 -16.18 6.85
N ALA A 343 20.94 -16.30 7.50
CA ALA A 343 20.28 -15.16 8.13
C ALA A 343 21.04 -14.59 9.33
N ASP A 344 21.96 -15.35 9.92
CA ASP A 344 22.88 -14.94 10.99
C ASP A 344 24.05 -14.08 10.50
N ASN A 345 24.23 -13.93 9.18
CA ASN A 345 25.22 -13.02 8.61
C ASN A 345 24.62 -11.60 8.51
N TYR A 346 25.26 -10.65 9.17
CA TYR A 346 24.85 -9.24 9.16
C TYR A 346 24.63 -8.66 7.77
N TYR A 347 25.55 -8.93 6.83
CA TYR A 347 25.45 -8.38 5.47
C TYR A 347 24.32 -9.01 4.67
N VAL A 348 24.06 -10.31 4.84
CA VAL A 348 22.93 -10.99 4.21
C VAL A 348 21.62 -10.39 4.71
N LEU A 349 21.48 -10.21 6.02
CA LEU A 349 20.27 -9.62 6.61
C LEU A 349 20.09 -8.15 6.16
N LEU A 350 21.17 -7.37 6.10
CA LEU A 350 21.16 -5.98 5.63
C LEU A 350 20.69 -5.88 4.17
N ILE A 351 21.30 -6.67 3.27
CA ILE A 351 20.92 -6.67 1.85
C ILE A 351 19.49 -7.16 1.68
N THR A 352 19.08 -8.18 2.43
CA THR A 352 17.68 -8.67 2.42
C THR A 352 16.71 -7.56 2.81
N THR A 353 17.02 -6.78 3.85
CA THR A 353 16.19 -5.64 4.28
C THR A 353 16.02 -4.61 3.17
N VAL A 354 17.09 -4.28 2.46
CA VAL A 354 17.06 -3.35 1.31
C VAL A 354 16.20 -3.92 0.18
N VAL A 355 16.42 -5.19 -0.20
CA VAL A 355 15.66 -5.84 -1.28
C VAL A 355 14.18 -5.97 -0.92
N VAL A 356 13.85 -6.34 0.31
CA VAL A 356 12.46 -6.40 0.79
C VAL A 356 11.80 -5.02 0.72
N GLY A 357 12.49 -3.96 1.15
CA GLY A 357 11.98 -2.58 1.04
C GLY A 357 11.72 -2.18 -0.40
N LEU A 358 12.68 -2.39 -1.31
CA LEU A 358 12.54 -2.10 -2.74
C LEU A 358 11.40 -2.91 -3.38
N ASN A 359 11.28 -4.20 -3.04
CA ASN A 359 10.21 -5.06 -3.54
C ASN A 359 8.84 -4.57 -3.07
N PHE A 360 8.70 -4.27 -1.76
CA PHE A 360 7.47 -3.71 -1.20
C PHE A 360 7.02 -2.47 -1.97
N GLY A 361 7.95 -1.54 -2.20
CA GLY A 361 7.66 -0.33 -2.95
C GLY A 361 7.23 -0.64 -4.39
N SER A 362 8.05 -1.38 -5.12
CA SER A 362 7.81 -1.66 -6.53
C SER A 362 6.53 -2.43 -6.79
N ILE A 363 6.19 -3.43 -5.95
CA ILE A 363 4.98 -4.23 -6.14
C ILE A 363 3.70 -3.41 -5.91
N TYR A 364 3.69 -2.51 -4.90
CA TYR A 364 2.55 -1.60 -4.66
C TYR A 364 2.38 -0.54 -5.74
N THR A 365 3.45 -0.20 -6.48
CA THR A 365 3.37 0.74 -7.62
C THR A 365 3.01 0.04 -8.93
N LEU A 366 3.68 -1.07 -9.22
CA LEU A 366 3.52 -1.74 -10.52
C LEU A 366 2.25 -2.56 -10.63
N THR A 367 1.78 -3.18 -9.54
CA THR A 367 0.56 -3.99 -9.58
C THR A 367 -0.68 -3.16 -9.92
N PRO A 368 -1.00 -2.03 -9.23
CA PRO A 368 -2.12 -1.19 -9.63
C PRO A 368 -1.97 -0.62 -11.03
N THR A 369 -0.74 -0.28 -11.45
CA THR A 369 -0.46 0.15 -12.84
C THR A 369 -0.84 -0.94 -13.84
N LEU A 370 -0.46 -2.20 -13.58
CA LEU A 370 -0.79 -3.35 -14.42
C LEU A 370 -2.31 -3.65 -14.45
N PHE A 371 -3.02 -3.46 -13.33
CA PHE A 371 -4.48 -3.58 -13.32
C PHE A 371 -5.12 -2.57 -14.29
N VAL A 372 -4.66 -1.33 -14.30
CA VAL A 372 -5.16 -0.31 -15.22
C VAL A 372 -4.79 -0.63 -16.67
N ASP A 373 -3.54 -1.03 -16.94
CA ASP A 373 -3.04 -1.34 -18.28
C ASP A 373 -3.74 -2.54 -18.91
N TYR A 374 -4.11 -3.54 -18.10
CA TYR A 374 -4.67 -4.79 -18.60
C TYR A 374 -6.21 -4.83 -18.60
N PHE A 375 -6.84 -4.17 -17.61
CA PHE A 375 -8.27 -4.28 -17.38
C PHE A 375 -9.00 -2.93 -17.45
N GLY A 376 -8.28 -1.86 -17.76
CA GLY A 376 -8.84 -0.52 -17.91
C GLY A 376 -9.24 0.14 -16.61
N LEU A 377 -9.62 1.42 -16.72
CA LEU A 377 -9.95 2.28 -15.58
C LEU A 377 -11.30 1.93 -14.94
N LYS A 378 -12.23 1.36 -15.69
CA LYS A 378 -13.60 1.07 -15.23
C LYS A 378 -13.62 0.12 -14.05
N TYR A 379 -12.86 -0.97 -14.12
CA TYR A 379 -12.82 -2.01 -13.08
C TYR A 379 -11.67 -1.86 -12.09
N PHE A 380 -10.73 -0.94 -12.36
CA PHE A 380 -9.53 -0.73 -11.56
C PHE A 380 -9.79 -0.52 -10.07
N PRO A 381 -10.73 0.36 -9.64
CA PRO A 381 -10.91 0.63 -8.21
C PRO A 381 -11.32 -0.62 -7.42
N ARG A 382 -12.18 -1.44 -8.01
CA ARG A 382 -12.67 -2.68 -7.39
C ARG A 382 -11.65 -3.81 -7.43
N THR A 383 -10.99 -4.03 -8.58
CA THR A 383 -9.98 -5.10 -8.74
C THR A 383 -8.78 -4.84 -7.85
N TRP A 384 -8.23 -3.63 -7.86
CA TRP A 384 -7.14 -3.25 -6.98
C TRP A 384 -7.56 -3.32 -5.52
N GLY A 385 -8.73 -2.77 -5.18
CA GLY A 385 -9.27 -2.81 -3.83
C GLY A 385 -9.41 -4.23 -3.29
N ALA A 386 -9.95 -5.15 -4.07
CA ALA A 386 -10.09 -6.56 -3.70
C ALA A 386 -8.72 -7.23 -3.52
N CYS A 387 -7.78 -7.00 -4.46
CA CYS A 387 -6.44 -7.56 -4.42
C CYS A 387 -5.68 -7.11 -3.17
N ALA A 388 -5.66 -5.81 -2.90
CA ALA A 388 -4.94 -5.23 -1.77
C ALA A 388 -5.56 -5.64 -0.41
N THR A 389 -6.91 -5.70 -0.33
CA THR A 389 -7.60 -6.16 0.88
C THR A 389 -7.27 -7.62 1.19
N LEU A 390 -7.40 -8.51 0.20
CA LEU A 390 -7.07 -9.92 0.39
C LEU A 390 -5.58 -10.13 0.68
N GLY A 391 -4.69 -9.39 0.03
CA GLY A 391 -3.25 -9.39 0.33
C GLY A 391 -2.97 -9.03 1.78
N GLY A 392 -3.65 -8.01 2.31
CA GLY A 392 -3.57 -7.62 3.73
C GLY A 392 -4.07 -8.72 4.68
N VAL A 393 -5.21 -9.36 4.36
CA VAL A 393 -5.73 -10.47 5.16
C VAL A 393 -4.77 -11.65 5.17
N VAL A 394 -4.24 -12.05 4.00
CA VAL A 394 -3.26 -13.14 3.91
C VAL A 394 -1.97 -12.80 4.67
N ALA A 395 -1.55 -11.52 4.67
CA ALA A 395 -0.39 -11.07 5.44
C ALA A 395 -0.60 -11.25 6.96
N LEU A 396 -1.82 -10.97 7.47
CA LEU A 396 -2.16 -11.22 8.88
C LEU A 396 -2.11 -12.72 9.22
N LEU A 397 -2.61 -13.57 8.33
CA LEU A 397 -2.56 -15.03 8.51
C LEU A 397 -1.12 -15.55 8.52
N LEU A 398 -0.28 -15.06 7.60
CA LEU A 398 1.13 -15.46 7.54
C LEU A 398 1.91 -14.97 8.76
N GLN A 399 1.58 -13.78 9.29
CA GLN A 399 2.15 -13.28 10.53
C GLN A 399 1.79 -14.18 11.73
N GLY A 400 0.55 -14.67 11.79
CA GLY A 400 0.14 -15.66 12.80
C GLY A 400 0.92 -16.98 12.68
N LEU A 401 1.09 -17.48 11.46
CA LEU A 401 1.89 -18.67 11.20
C LEU A 401 3.36 -18.48 11.61
N PHE A 402 3.94 -17.32 11.31
CA PHE A 402 5.29 -16.98 11.77
C PHE A 402 5.42 -17.09 13.29
N GLY A 403 4.47 -16.54 14.04
CA GLY A 403 4.45 -16.64 15.50
C GLY A 403 4.45 -18.09 15.99
N VAL A 404 3.57 -18.93 15.43
CA VAL A 404 3.49 -20.35 15.78
C VAL A 404 4.79 -21.09 15.49
N LEU A 405 5.41 -20.86 14.33
CA LEU A 405 6.67 -21.50 13.96
C LEU A 405 7.83 -21.05 14.85
N TYR A 406 7.87 -19.77 15.21
CA TYR A 406 8.88 -19.23 16.10
C TYR A 406 8.73 -19.79 17.52
N ASP A 407 7.51 -19.83 18.07
CA ASP A 407 7.24 -20.36 19.42
C ASP A 407 7.54 -21.87 19.51
N ALA A 408 7.26 -22.63 18.45
CA ALA A 408 7.62 -24.04 18.37
C ALA A 408 9.15 -24.22 18.44
N ALA A 409 9.90 -23.45 17.65
CA ALA A 409 11.35 -23.49 17.66
C ALA A 409 11.96 -23.03 19.01
N ALA A 410 11.34 -22.05 19.69
CA ALA A 410 11.75 -21.61 21.00
C ALA A 410 11.50 -22.68 22.10
N THR A 411 10.38 -23.40 22.01
CA THR A 411 10.04 -24.47 22.96
C THR A 411 11.04 -25.63 22.84
N ASP A 412 11.45 -25.98 21.63
CA ASP A 412 12.45 -27.03 21.39
C ASP A 412 13.83 -26.66 21.97
N SER A 413 14.16 -25.36 22.05
CA SER A 413 15.41 -24.89 22.66
C SER A 413 15.37 -24.80 24.19
N GLY A 414 14.17 -24.92 24.80
CA GLY A 414 13.97 -24.80 26.24
C GLY A 414 14.13 -23.38 26.81
N GLU A 415 14.25 -22.39 25.93
CA GLU A 415 14.44 -20.98 26.29
C GLU A 415 13.19 -20.14 25.95
N LYS A 416 13.01 -19.01 26.67
CA LYS A 416 11.92 -18.07 26.43
C LYS A 416 12.08 -17.30 25.11
N PHE A 417 13.28 -17.23 24.56
CA PHE A 417 13.62 -16.60 23.29
C PHE A 417 14.49 -17.57 22.48
N CYS A 418 14.19 -17.66 21.18
CA CYS A 418 14.94 -18.49 20.27
C CYS A 418 16.12 -17.71 19.67
N TYR A 419 17.33 -18.31 19.65
CA TYR A 419 18.55 -17.72 19.09
C TYR A 419 19.10 -18.56 17.95
N GLY A 420 19.61 -17.90 16.90
CA GLY A 420 20.22 -18.53 15.74
C GLY A 420 19.27 -18.81 14.58
N THR A 421 19.81 -19.36 13.49
CA THR A 421 19.11 -19.56 12.20
C THR A 421 17.95 -20.53 12.30
N LYS A 422 18.04 -21.58 13.12
CA LYS A 422 17.00 -22.60 13.30
C LYS A 422 15.64 -22.03 13.72
N CYS A 423 15.63 -20.86 14.38
CA CYS A 423 14.40 -20.19 14.81
C CYS A 423 13.52 -19.73 13.64
N PHE A 424 14.12 -19.51 12.48
CA PHE A 424 13.47 -18.89 11.33
C PHE A 424 13.55 -19.73 10.06
N GLU A 425 14.26 -20.85 10.08
CA GLU A 425 14.47 -21.72 8.94
C GLU A 425 13.14 -22.08 8.25
N TRP A 426 12.18 -22.58 9.01
CA TRP A 426 10.84 -22.91 8.50
C TRP A 426 10.06 -21.69 8.01
N SER A 427 10.19 -20.55 8.69
CA SER A 427 9.54 -19.30 8.28
C SER A 427 10.08 -18.81 6.94
N PHE A 428 11.41 -18.82 6.75
CA PHE A 428 12.03 -18.45 5.47
C PHE A 428 11.78 -19.50 4.39
N PHE A 429 11.69 -20.79 4.74
CA PHE A 429 11.36 -21.84 3.79
C PHE A 429 9.93 -21.68 3.23
N VAL A 430 8.93 -21.45 4.10
CA VAL A 430 7.56 -21.16 3.68
C VAL A 430 7.51 -19.87 2.83
N ALA A 431 8.23 -18.83 3.26
CA ALA A 431 8.34 -17.58 2.51
C ALA A 431 8.92 -17.79 1.10
N ALA A 432 9.99 -18.60 0.97
CA ALA A 432 10.60 -18.90 -0.33
C ALA A 432 9.63 -19.66 -1.26
N ILE A 433 8.85 -20.61 -0.75
CA ILE A 433 7.83 -21.32 -1.52
C ILE A 433 6.74 -20.36 -2.03
N LEU A 434 6.26 -19.46 -1.17
CA LEU A 434 5.24 -18.47 -1.55
C LEU A 434 5.78 -17.52 -2.63
N VAL A 435 6.98 -16.98 -2.45
CA VAL A 435 7.60 -16.10 -3.46
C VAL A 435 7.85 -16.84 -4.77
N LEU A 436 8.29 -18.10 -4.73
CA LEU A 436 8.43 -18.93 -5.93
C LEU A 436 7.10 -19.10 -6.67
N GLY A 437 6.02 -19.37 -5.95
CA GLY A 437 4.66 -19.41 -6.51
C GLY A 437 4.28 -18.09 -7.20
N GLY A 438 4.57 -16.96 -6.57
CA GLY A 438 4.35 -15.62 -7.14
C GLY A 438 5.20 -15.37 -8.39
N VAL A 439 6.46 -15.81 -8.41
CA VAL A 439 7.34 -15.75 -9.58
C VAL A 439 6.78 -16.58 -10.73
N ILE A 440 6.29 -17.80 -10.46
CA ILE A 440 5.67 -18.66 -11.47
C ILE A 440 4.43 -17.97 -12.07
N CYS A 441 3.56 -17.39 -11.24
CA CYS A 441 2.40 -16.63 -11.72
C CYS A 441 2.83 -15.47 -12.63
N ASN A 442 3.90 -14.74 -12.26
CA ASN A 442 4.43 -13.64 -13.07
C ASN A 442 4.98 -14.11 -14.43
N VAL A 443 5.73 -15.22 -14.46
CA VAL A 443 6.23 -15.82 -15.70
C VAL A 443 5.07 -16.29 -16.59
N CYS A 444 4.05 -16.91 -16.01
CA CYS A 444 2.85 -17.33 -16.74
C CYS A 444 2.11 -16.13 -17.33
N LEU A 445 2.00 -15.01 -16.58
CA LEU A 445 1.39 -13.77 -17.04
C LEU A 445 2.15 -13.17 -18.24
N ILE A 446 3.49 -13.14 -18.19
CA ILE A 446 4.31 -12.68 -19.34
C ILE A 446 4.05 -13.55 -20.55
N LYS A 447 4.04 -14.89 -20.41
CA LYS A 447 3.77 -15.82 -21.52
C LYS A 447 2.35 -15.67 -22.08
N SER A 448 1.35 -15.44 -21.24
CA SER A 448 -0.04 -15.22 -21.69
C SER A 448 -0.16 -13.96 -22.56
N ARG A 449 0.59 -12.92 -22.24
CA ARG A 449 0.56 -11.64 -22.95
C ARG A 449 1.49 -11.57 -24.18
N SER A 450 2.45 -12.49 -24.29
CA SER A 450 3.31 -12.58 -25.48
C SER A 450 2.71 -13.40 -26.63
N ARG A 451 1.57 -14.04 -26.39
CA ARG A 451 0.74 -14.74 -27.39
C ARG A 451 -0.39 -13.87 -27.90
#